data_f8019bfffaf319edaddd591902972e05
#
_entry.id   f8019bfffaf319edaddd591902972e05
#
_cell.length_a   1.000
_cell.length_b   1.000
_cell.length_c   1.000
_cell.angle_alpha   90.00
_cell.angle_beta   90.00
_cell.angle_gamma   90.00
#
_symmetry.space_group_name_H-M   'P 1'
#
loop_
_entity.id
_entity.type
_entity.pdbx_description
1 polymer ?
#
loop_
_entity_poly.entity_id
_entity_poly.type
_entity_poly.pdbx_seq_one_letter_code
_entity_poly.pdbx_strand_id
1 'polypeptide(L)'
;MSRGAFVAIKSEKRSRDGVGFYRVNINTRTSGWIQREAVVSPTRAGDDVRLLRLIKASEDFDRIVRARIFLDNFTTSPFRPGVLLIYCQTADEIAGRLSREAVRRLDDKEIEAGGAPFHSYFLNYNGLDRYNRQGVTFVFDGREKALRYDGEGWQELLHRYPRSPEAAEARKRLETISGTR
;
A
#
# COMPACT_ATOMS: atom_id res chain seq x y z
N MET A 1 12.03 11.94 9.01
CA MET A 1 11.56 10.59 9.41
C MET A 1 10.54 10.13 8.39
N SER A 2 10.69 8.93 7.85
CA SER A 2 9.74 8.37 6.87
C SER A 2 8.49 7.81 7.57
N ARG A 3 7.35 7.77 6.84
CA ARG A 3 6.13 7.12 7.32
C ARG A 3 6.40 5.62 7.50
N GLY A 4 5.92 5.02 8.61
CA GLY A 4 6.17 3.62 8.96
C GLY A 4 7.49 3.37 9.68
N ALA A 5 8.28 4.40 9.98
CA ALA A 5 9.49 4.23 10.76
C ALA A 5 9.16 3.85 12.21
N PHE A 6 9.89 2.87 12.75
CA PHE A 6 9.80 2.52 14.16
C PHE A 6 10.49 3.57 15.02
N VAL A 7 9.87 3.93 16.13
CA VAL A 7 10.42 4.88 17.09
C VAL A 7 10.34 4.33 18.50
N ALA A 8 11.40 4.54 19.29
CA ALA A 8 11.41 4.22 20.71
C ALA A 8 10.84 5.40 21.51
N ILE A 9 9.72 5.17 22.20
CA ILE A 9 9.11 6.16 23.09
C ILE A 9 9.92 6.18 24.40
N LYS A 10 10.41 7.36 24.78
CA LYS A 10 11.20 7.60 26.01
C LYS A 10 10.37 8.21 27.14
N SER A 11 9.49 9.14 26.79
CA SER A 11 8.61 9.80 27.74
C SER A 11 7.40 10.38 27.02
N GLU A 12 6.38 10.75 27.77
CA GLU A 12 5.23 11.46 27.25
C GLU A 12 5.00 12.77 28.03
N LYS A 13 4.36 13.73 27.38
CA LYS A 13 3.86 14.95 28.01
C LYS A 13 2.55 15.38 27.36
N ARG A 14 1.79 16.20 28.09
CA ARG A 14 0.65 16.93 27.52
C ARG A 14 0.96 18.41 27.50
N SER A 15 0.54 19.07 26.44
CA SER A 15 0.52 20.53 26.36
C SER A 15 -0.63 21.11 27.21
N ARG A 16 -0.66 22.44 27.41
CA ARG A 16 -1.71 23.12 28.19
C ARG A 16 -3.11 22.98 27.58
N ASP A 17 -3.19 22.84 26.28
CA ASP A 17 -4.38 22.60 25.46
C ASP A 17 -4.76 21.10 25.34
N GLY A 18 -4.10 20.23 26.11
CA GLY A 18 -4.44 18.81 26.25
C GLY A 18 -3.84 17.88 25.18
N VAL A 19 -3.08 18.41 24.19
CA VAL A 19 -2.46 17.59 23.16
C VAL A 19 -1.33 16.74 23.75
N GLY A 20 -1.37 15.43 23.48
CA GLY A 20 -0.36 14.49 23.91
C GLY A 20 0.85 14.45 22.97
N PHE A 21 2.04 14.33 23.53
CA PHE A 21 3.29 14.21 22.80
C PHE A 21 4.14 13.07 23.37
N TYR A 22 4.81 12.34 22.48
CA TYR A 22 5.86 11.41 22.82
C TYR A 22 7.23 11.99 22.51
N ARG A 23 8.16 11.88 23.45
CA ARG A 23 9.58 12.04 23.16
C ARG A 23 10.09 10.75 22.56
N VAL A 24 10.60 10.82 21.33
CA VAL A 24 11.08 9.66 20.57
C VAL A 24 12.54 9.83 20.19
N ASN A 25 13.25 8.72 20.10
CA ASN A 25 14.56 8.67 19.47
C ASN A 25 14.38 8.24 18.00
N ILE A 26 14.92 9.03 17.10
CA ILE A 26 14.97 8.76 15.66
C ILE A 26 16.21 7.91 15.35
N ASN A 27 17.31 8.21 16.01
CA ASN A 27 18.56 7.46 15.99
C ASN A 27 19.32 7.71 17.32
N THR A 28 20.55 7.20 17.43
CA THR A 28 21.37 7.34 18.65
C THR A 28 21.71 8.78 19.02
N ARG A 29 21.67 9.73 18.07
CA ARG A 29 22.06 11.13 18.25
C ARG A 29 20.89 12.11 18.18
N THR A 30 19.74 11.67 17.66
CA THR A 30 18.60 12.57 17.39
C THR A 30 17.36 12.13 18.14
N SER A 31 16.86 13.01 18.99
CA SER A 31 15.56 12.84 19.65
C SER A 31 14.65 14.03 19.35
N GLY A 32 13.35 13.82 19.44
CA GLY A 32 12.36 14.88 19.18
C GLY A 32 11.02 14.58 19.81
N TRP A 33 10.11 15.53 19.71
CA TRP A 33 8.73 15.37 20.13
C TRP A 33 7.82 15.14 18.92
N ILE A 34 6.96 14.14 19.01
CA ILE A 34 5.96 13.81 18.00
C ILE A 34 4.58 13.76 18.67
N GLN A 35 3.55 14.22 18.00
CA GLN A 35 2.20 14.09 18.51
C GLN A 35 1.83 12.61 18.70
N ARG A 36 1.15 12.32 19.82
CA ARG A 36 0.71 10.96 20.16
C ARG A 36 -0.13 10.33 19.04
N GLU A 37 -0.94 11.14 18.38
CA GLU A 37 -1.83 10.74 17.29
C GLU A 37 -1.08 10.34 16.01
N ALA A 38 0.15 10.79 15.84
CA ALA A 38 1.00 10.40 14.73
C ALA A 38 1.70 9.03 14.91
N VAL A 39 1.55 8.40 16.08
CA VAL A 39 2.15 7.11 16.42
C VAL A 39 1.06 6.06 16.61
N VAL A 40 1.22 4.89 16.00
CA VAL A 40 0.41 3.70 16.24
C VAL A 40 1.23 2.61 16.93
N SER A 41 0.61 1.86 17.82
CA SER A 41 1.24 0.73 18.52
C SER A 41 0.31 -0.48 18.53
N PRO A 42 0.77 -1.67 18.16
CA PRO A 42 -0.05 -2.89 18.22
C PRO A 42 -0.45 -3.27 19.65
N THR A 43 0.24 -2.74 20.65
CA THR A 43 -0.04 -2.99 22.08
C THR A 43 -1.03 -1.99 22.69
N ARG A 44 -1.39 -0.93 21.95
CA ARG A 44 -2.34 0.08 22.45
C ARG A 44 -3.74 -0.18 21.89
N ALA A 45 -4.69 -0.38 22.80
CA ALA A 45 -6.08 -0.62 22.44
C ALA A 45 -6.64 0.51 21.55
N GLY A 46 -7.33 0.12 20.47
CA GLY A 46 -7.97 1.04 19.55
C GLY A 46 -7.07 1.66 18.47
N ASP A 47 -5.76 1.39 18.49
CA ASP A 47 -4.86 1.92 17.45
C ASP A 47 -5.05 1.23 16.10
N ASP A 48 -5.48 -0.02 16.08
CA ASP A 48 -5.89 -0.72 14.87
C ASP A 48 -7.13 -0.05 14.24
N VAL A 49 -8.16 0.28 15.03
CA VAL A 49 -9.35 1.02 14.57
C VAL A 49 -8.95 2.40 14.05
N ARG A 50 -8.07 3.09 14.76
CA ARG A 50 -7.59 4.42 14.37
C ARG A 50 -6.81 4.36 13.05
N LEU A 51 -5.90 3.39 12.89
CA LEU A 51 -5.16 3.23 11.66
C LEU A 51 -6.07 2.81 10.49
N LEU A 52 -7.07 1.95 10.73
CA LEU A 52 -8.08 1.60 9.73
C LEU A 52 -8.85 2.84 9.23
N ARG A 53 -9.23 3.77 10.13
CA ARG A 53 -9.87 5.04 9.72
C ARG A 53 -8.94 5.88 8.85
N LEU A 54 -7.66 5.95 9.20
CA LEU A 54 -6.65 6.65 8.40
C LEU A 54 -6.42 6.01 7.03
N ILE A 55 -6.47 4.68 6.92
CA ILE A 55 -6.40 3.94 5.66
C ILE A 55 -7.59 4.32 4.78
N LYS A 56 -8.81 4.27 5.33
CA LYS A 56 -10.05 4.62 4.60
C LYS A 56 -10.08 6.09 4.13
N ALA A 57 -9.50 6.99 4.92
CA ALA A 57 -9.39 8.42 4.60
C ALA A 57 -8.20 8.76 3.68
N SER A 58 -7.41 7.77 3.27
CA SER A 58 -6.27 7.97 2.37
C SER A 58 -6.61 7.52 0.97
N GLU A 59 -5.77 7.93 0.02
CA GLU A 59 -5.86 7.54 -1.37
C GLU A 59 -4.49 7.11 -1.89
N ASP A 60 -4.49 6.40 -3.02
CA ASP A 60 -3.31 6.04 -3.79
C ASP A 60 -2.18 5.44 -2.93
N PHE A 61 -0.96 5.89 -3.14
CA PHE A 61 0.25 5.40 -2.48
C PHE A 61 0.18 5.53 -0.95
N ASP A 62 -0.43 6.59 -0.44
CA ASP A 62 -0.61 6.79 1.00
C ASP A 62 -1.49 5.72 1.65
N ARG A 63 -2.53 5.27 0.94
CA ARG A 63 -3.40 4.17 1.37
C ARG A 63 -2.64 2.85 1.41
N ILE A 64 -1.85 2.56 0.37
CA ILE A 64 -0.96 1.37 0.31
C ILE A 64 0.01 1.35 1.50
N VAL A 65 0.73 2.45 1.74
CA VAL A 65 1.71 2.53 2.84
C VAL A 65 1.07 2.29 4.20
N ARG A 66 -0.08 2.92 4.46
CA ARG A 66 -0.80 2.75 5.73
C ARG A 66 -1.38 1.36 5.91
N ALA A 67 -1.92 0.78 4.82
CA ALA A 67 -2.41 -0.60 4.84
C ALA A 67 -1.27 -1.59 5.10
N ARG A 68 -0.11 -1.38 4.48
CA ARG A 68 1.10 -2.19 4.73
C ARG A 68 1.54 -2.10 6.18
N ILE A 69 1.62 -0.89 6.76
CA ILE A 69 1.93 -0.69 8.19
C ILE A 69 0.95 -1.48 9.07
N PHE A 70 -0.35 -1.47 8.72
CA PHE A 70 -1.36 -2.22 9.46
C PHE A 70 -1.11 -3.72 9.37
N LEU A 71 -0.94 -4.24 8.17
CA LEU A 71 -0.75 -5.67 7.91
C LEU A 71 0.53 -6.21 8.56
N ASP A 72 1.59 -5.42 8.63
CA ASP A 72 2.86 -5.83 9.23
C ASP A 72 2.82 -5.81 10.77
N ASN A 73 2.05 -4.92 11.39
CA ASN A 73 2.13 -4.68 12.82
C ASN A 73 0.92 -5.18 13.63
N PHE A 74 -0.27 -5.18 13.06
CA PHE A 74 -1.50 -5.60 13.76
C PHE A 74 -1.89 -7.03 13.37
N THR A 75 -1.02 -8.00 13.65
CA THR A 75 -1.14 -9.38 13.19
C THR A 75 -2.37 -10.12 13.71
N THR A 76 -2.90 -9.73 14.86
CA THR A 76 -4.07 -10.35 15.52
C THR A 76 -5.36 -9.53 15.38
N SER A 77 -5.33 -8.39 14.72
CA SER A 77 -6.53 -7.54 14.57
C SER A 77 -7.60 -8.23 13.69
N PRO A 78 -8.88 -8.18 14.10
CA PRO A 78 -9.99 -8.72 13.32
C PRO A 78 -10.23 -7.95 12.01
N PHE A 79 -9.65 -6.76 11.86
CA PHE A 79 -9.81 -5.93 10.67
C PHE A 79 -8.85 -6.28 9.53
N ARG A 80 -7.94 -7.24 9.73
CA ARG A 80 -6.96 -7.64 8.70
C ARG A 80 -7.57 -8.03 7.35
N PRO A 81 -8.64 -8.86 7.27
CA PRO A 81 -9.23 -9.20 5.97
C PRO A 81 -9.70 -7.94 5.22
N GLY A 82 -10.41 -7.04 5.91
CA GLY A 82 -10.88 -5.79 5.31
C GLY A 82 -9.76 -4.84 4.90
N VAL A 83 -8.65 -4.77 5.67
CA VAL A 83 -7.48 -3.97 5.28
C VAL A 83 -6.77 -4.58 4.07
N LEU A 84 -6.64 -5.91 4.01
CA LEU A 84 -6.04 -6.60 2.89
C LEU A 84 -6.88 -6.43 1.60
N LEU A 85 -8.22 -6.47 1.73
CA LEU A 85 -9.12 -6.14 0.64
C LEU A 85 -8.87 -4.72 0.11
N ILE A 86 -8.84 -3.71 0.99
CA ILE A 86 -8.58 -2.31 0.62
C ILE A 86 -7.21 -2.18 -0.06
N TYR A 87 -6.19 -2.85 0.47
CA TYR A 87 -4.85 -2.84 -0.11
C TYR A 87 -4.85 -3.37 -1.55
N CYS A 88 -5.47 -4.52 -1.79
CA CYS A 88 -5.54 -5.15 -3.11
C CYS A 88 -6.35 -4.31 -4.10
N GLN A 89 -7.52 -3.80 -3.70
CA GLN A 89 -8.33 -2.92 -4.54
C GLN A 89 -7.57 -1.65 -4.92
N THR A 90 -6.87 -1.04 -3.96
CA THR A 90 -6.05 0.15 -4.22
C THR A 90 -4.90 -0.17 -5.17
N ALA A 91 -4.26 -1.35 -5.07
CA ALA A 91 -3.23 -1.78 -6.01
C ALA A 91 -3.77 -1.93 -7.43
N ASP A 92 -4.96 -2.53 -7.60
CA ASP A 92 -5.63 -2.62 -8.91
C ASP A 92 -5.99 -1.24 -9.49
N GLU A 93 -6.52 -0.32 -8.68
CA GLU A 93 -6.82 1.06 -9.08
C GLU A 93 -5.56 1.80 -9.56
N ILE A 94 -4.47 1.63 -8.83
CA ILE A 94 -3.16 2.22 -9.16
C ILE A 94 -2.64 1.64 -10.48
N ALA A 95 -2.73 0.33 -10.70
CA ALA A 95 -2.32 -0.31 -11.94
C ALA A 95 -3.03 0.31 -13.16
N GLY A 96 -4.36 0.49 -13.07
CA GLY A 96 -5.14 1.14 -14.12
C GLY A 96 -4.76 2.61 -14.32
N ARG A 97 -4.48 3.36 -13.26
CA ARG A 97 -4.03 4.74 -13.36
C ARG A 97 -2.65 4.85 -14.02
N LEU A 98 -1.69 4.04 -13.56
CA LEU A 98 -0.33 4.02 -14.12
C LEU A 98 -0.33 3.65 -15.61
N SER A 99 -1.20 2.70 -16.01
CA SER A 99 -1.37 2.34 -17.43
C SER A 99 -1.84 3.53 -18.27
N ARG A 100 -2.88 4.23 -17.81
CA ARG A 100 -3.37 5.43 -18.50
C ARG A 100 -2.33 6.55 -18.58
N GLU A 101 -1.55 6.75 -17.51
CA GLU A 101 -0.48 7.74 -17.48
C GLU A 101 0.67 7.36 -18.42
N ALA A 102 1.04 6.07 -18.48
CA ALA A 102 2.05 5.59 -19.40
C ALA A 102 1.62 5.82 -20.87
N VAL A 103 0.41 5.40 -21.25
CA VAL A 103 -0.12 5.60 -22.60
C VAL A 103 -0.12 7.08 -23.01
N ARG A 104 -0.49 8.00 -22.12
CA ARG A 104 -0.45 9.44 -22.42
C ARG A 104 0.95 10.00 -22.66
N ARG A 105 1.98 9.36 -22.12
CA ARG A 105 3.38 9.79 -22.26
C ARG A 105 4.11 9.14 -23.41
N LEU A 106 3.57 8.05 -23.94
CA LEU A 106 4.15 7.33 -25.06
C LEU A 106 3.77 8.03 -26.36
N ASP A 107 4.78 8.55 -27.05
CA ASP A 107 4.63 9.00 -28.44
C ASP A 107 4.90 7.81 -29.35
N ASP A 108 3.93 7.42 -30.18
CA ASP A 108 4.05 6.28 -31.09
C ASP A 108 5.27 6.41 -32.00
N LYS A 109 5.61 7.64 -32.43
CA LYS A 109 6.79 7.91 -33.29
C LYS A 109 8.09 7.69 -32.51
N GLU A 110 8.16 8.05 -31.26
CA GLU A 110 9.33 7.79 -30.40
C GLU A 110 9.51 6.30 -30.13
N ILE A 111 8.41 5.56 -29.97
CA ILE A 111 8.44 4.11 -29.78
C ILE A 111 8.96 3.43 -31.04
N GLU A 112 8.44 3.78 -32.21
CA GLU A 112 8.89 3.23 -33.50
C GLU A 112 10.35 3.57 -33.78
N ALA A 113 10.76 4.81 -33.53
CA ALA A 113 12.14 5.24 -33.75
C ALA A 113 13.14 4.62 -32.76
N GLY A 114 12.69 4.38 -31.53
CA GLY A 114 13.54 3.82 -30.47
C GLY A 114 13.82 2.31 -30.58
N GLY A 115 13.03 1.58 -31.41
CA GLY A 115 13.22 0.16 -31.66
C GLY A 115 13.11 -0.77 -30.44
N ALA A 116 12.76 -0.24 -29.26
CA ALA A 116 12.58 -1.02 -28.07
C ALA A 116 11.17 -1.64 -28.01
N PRO A 117 11.02 -2.85 -27.43
CA PRO A 117 9.70 -3.45 -27.28
C PRO A 117 8.75 -2.54 -26.49
N PHE A 118 7.50 -2.43 -26.92
CA PHE A 118 6.49 -1.54 -26.31
C PHE A 118 6.40 -1.69 -24.78
N HIS A 119 6.47 -2.91 -24.26
CA HIS A 119 6.40 -3.18 -22.81
C HIS A 119 7.56 -2.56 -22.02
N SER A 120 8.73 -2.31 -22.62
CA SER A 120 9.87 -1.71 -21.93
C SER A 120 9.60 -0.27 -21.50
N TYR A 121 8.78 0.46 -22.22
CA TYR A 121 8.37 1.82 -21.86
C TYR A 121 7.51 1.83 -20.61
N PHE A 122 6.64 0.82 -20.42
CA PHE A 122 5.85 0.66 -19.20
C PHE A 122 6.71 0.27 -18.00
N LEU A 123 7.68 -0.64 -18.20
CA LEU A 123 8.56 -1.10 -17.12
C LEU A 123 9.54 -0.01 -16.64
N ASN A 124 9.91 0.91 -17.53
CA ASN A 124 10.79 2.04 -17.20
C ASN A 124 10.02 3.21 -16.54
N TYR A 125 8.75 3.02 -16.16
CA TYR A 125 7.98 4.05 -15.49
C TYR A 125 8.62 4.40 -14.14
N ASN A 126 9.08 5.64 -14.02
CA ASN A 126 9.70 6.16 -12.81
C ASN A 126 8.69 6.17 -11.65
N GLY A 127 8.93 5.38 -10.63
CA GLY A 127 8.13 5.34 -9.41
C GLY A 127 7.48 3.99 -9.11
N LEU A 128 7.64 2.95 -9.96
CA LEU A 128 7.16 1.61 -9.65
C LEU A 128 7.86 1.01 -8.43
N ASP A 129 9.15 1.25 -8.27
CA ASP A 129 9.97 0.76 -7.15
C ASP A 129 9.48 1.23 -5.77
N ARG A 130 8.80 2.39 -5.67
CA ARG A 130 8.16 2.80 -4.41
C ARG A 130 7.02 1.86 -4.00
N TYR A 131 6.28 1.32 -4.97
CA TYR A 131 5.21 0.34 -4.72
C TYR A 131 5.79 -1.03 -4.41
N ASN A 132 6.83 -1.45 -5.13
CA ASN A 132 7.54 -2.71 -4.86
C ASN A 132 8.05 -2.77 -3.41
N ARG A 133 8.58 -1.65 -2.88
CA ARG A 133 8.96 -1.55 -1.47
C ARG A 133 7.81 -1.70 -0.47
N GLN A 134 6.58 -1.56 -0.93
CA GLN A 134 5.38 -1.79 -0.12
C GLN A 134 4.74 -3.17 -0.39
N GLY A 135 5.40 -4.04 -1.16
CA GLY A 135 4.91 -5.36 -1.53
C GLY A 135 3.84 -5.34 -2.63
N VAL A 136 3.77 -4.25 -3.43
CA VAL A 136 2.90 -4.18 -4.60
C VAL A 136 3.74 -4.34 -5.85
N THR A 137 3.57 -5.45 -6.56
CA THR A 137 4.23 -5.72 -7.82
C THR A 137 3.26 -5.51 -8.98
N PHE A 138 3.67 -4.72 -9.96
CA PHE A 138 2.94 -4.54 -11.21
C PHE A 138 3.60 -5.33 -12.33
N VAL A 139 2.79 -6.09 -13.06
CA VAL A 139 3.20 -6.84 -14.24
C VAL A 139 2.57 -6.24 -15.49
N PHE A 140 3.31 -6.24 -16.59
CA PHE A 140 2.80 -5.76 -17.86
C PHE A 140 2.00 -6.86 -18.57
N ASP A 141 0.75 -6.56 -18.92
CA ASP A 141 -0.08 -7.39 -19.78
C ASP A 141 0.07 -6.97 -21.23
N GLY A 142 0.67 -7.86 -22.04
CA GLY A 142 0.94 -7.57 -23.45
C GLY A 142 -0.31 -7.54 -24.33
N ARG A 143 -1.42 -8.22 -23.95
CA ARG A 143 -2.69 -8.22 -24.69
C ARG A 143 -3.44 -6.91 -24.45
N GLU A 144 -3.57 -6.55 -23.18
CA GLU A 144 -4.26 -5.32 -22.76
C GLU A 144 -3.39 -4.07 -22.92
N LYS A 145 -2.08 -4.24 -23.18
CA LYS A 145 -1.07 -3.16 -23.18
C LYS A 145 -1.16 -2.29 -21.94
N ALA A 146 -1.27 -2.93 -20.79
CA ALA A 146 -1.51 -2.29 -19.51
C ALA A 146 -0.72 -2.95 -18.37
N LEU A 147 -0.49 -2.19 -17.29
CA LEU A 147 -0.02 -2.73 -16.04
C LEU A 147 -1.17 -3.37 -15.27
N ARG A 148 -0.90 -4.50 -14.63
CA ARG A 148 -1.82 -5.16 -13.69
C ARG A 148 -1.10 -5.41 -12.37
N TYR A 149 -1.85 -5.40 -11.28
CA TYR A 149 -1.35 -5.93 -10.01
C TYR A 149 -1.18 -7.45 -10.13
N ASP A 150 -0.09 -8.01 -9.61
CA ASP A 150 0.24 -9.44 -9.74
C ASP A 150 -0.74 -10.39 -9.02
N GLY A 151 -1.51 -9.85 -8.07
CA GLY A 151 -2.56 -10.58 -7.36
C GLY A 151 -2.10 -11.31 -6.10
N GLU A 152 -0.86 -11.13 -5.65
CA GLU A 152 -0.33 -11.81 -4.46
C GLU A 152 -1.20 -11.57 -3.22
N GLY A 153 -1.63 -10.34 -2.97
CA GLY A 153 -2.51 -10.02 -1.84
C GLY A 153 -3.91 -10.65 -1.95
N TRP A 154 -4.45 -10.82 -3.16
CA TRP A 154 -5.70 -11.54 -3.38
C TRP A 154 -5.57 -13.02 -3.01
N GLN A 155 -4.43 -13.64 -3.35
CA GLN A 155 -4.12 -15.02 -2.98
C GLN A 155 -3.95 -15.13 -1.45
N GLU A 156 -3.24 -14.20 -0.82
CA GLU A 156 -3.09 -14.15 0.63
C GLU A 156 -4.45 -14.04 1.33
N LEU A 157 -5.37 -13.21 0.83
CA LEU A 157 -6.71 -13.04 1.38
C LEU A 157 -7.49 -14.36 1.36
N LEU A 158 -7.47 -15.10 0.25
CA LEU A 158 -8.11 -16.41 0.17
C LEU A 158 -7.45 -17.47 1.05
N HIS A 159 -6.13 -17.49 1.10
CA HIS A 159 -5.38 -18.49 1.85
C HIS A 159 -5.56 -18.31 3.36
N ARG A 160 -5.43 -17.08 3.85
CA ARG A 160 -5.49 -16.79 5.30
C ARG A 160 -6.89 -16.60 5.84
N TYR A 161 -7.82 -16.10 5.01
CA TYR A 161 -9.17 -15.71 5.44
C TYR A 161 -10.27 -16.26 4.54
N PRO A 162 -10.28 -17.58 4.23
CA PRO A 162 -11.17 -18.19 3.24
C PRO A 162 -12.67 -18.05 3.56
N ARG A 163 -12.99 -17.83 4.85
CA ARG A 163 -14.38 -17.68 5.35
C ARG A 163 -14.78 -16.23 5.62
N SER A 164 -13.90 -15.28 5.38
CA SER A 164 -14.24 -13.86 5.56
C SER A 164 -15.17 -13.38 4.44
N PRO A 165 -16.01 -12.37 4.68
CA PRO A 165 -16.83 -11.76 3.64
C PRO A 165 -16.01 -11.27 2.43
N GLU A 166 -14.81 -10.79 2.69
CA GLU A 166 -13.88 -10.26 1.69
C GLU A 166 -13.35 -11.35 0.73
N ALA A 167 -13.36 -12.61 1.15
CA ALA A 167 -12.89 -13.72 0.32
C ALA A 167 -13.70 -13.92 -0.97
N ALA A 168 -14.96 -13.52 -0.99
CA ALA A 168 -15.81 -13.59 -2.18
C ALA A 168 -15.26 -12.69 -3.30
N GLU A 169 -14.86 -11.47 -2.96
CA GLU A 169 -14.27 -10.53 -3.93
C GLU A 169 -12.91 -11.04 -4.44
N ALA A 170 -12.09 -11.61 -3.54
CA ALA A 170 -10.80 -12.17 -3.93
C ALA A 170 -10.94 -13.32 -4.93
N ARG A 171 -11.94 -14.22 -4.75
CA ARG A 171 -12.22 -15.30 -5.73
C ARG A 171 -12.56 -14.74 -7.09
N LYS A 172 -13.54 -13.82 -7.13
CA LYS A 172 -13.96 -13.17 -8.37
C LYS A 172 -12.79 -12.50 -9.09
N ARG A 173 -11.94 -11.80 -8.34
CA ARG A 173 -10.79 -11.09 -8.93
C ARG A 173 -9.74 -12.05 -9.48
N LEU A 174 -9.43 -13.12 -8.78
CA LEU A 174 -8.47 -14.12 -9.23
C LEU A 174 -8.97 -14.92 -10.45
N GLU A 175 -10.26 -15.21 -10.54
CA GLU A 175 -10.88 -15.80 -11.73
C GLU A 175 -10.69 -14.90 -12.96
N THR A 176 -10.89 -13.59 -12.80
CA THR A 176 -10.65 -12.60 -13.88
C THR A 176 -9.18 -12.60 -14.31
N ILE A 177 -8.24 -12.61 -13.38
CA ILE A 177 -6.80 -12.61 -13.67
C ILE A 177 -6.39 -13.93 -14.37
N SER A 178 -6.95 -15.06 -13.95
CA SER A 178 -6.63 -16.38 -14.52
C SER A 178 -7.24 -16.58 -15.92
N GLY A 179 -8.43 -16.07 -16.18
CA GLY A 179 -9.11 -16.16 -17.47
C GLY A 179 -8.48 -15.31 -18.57
N THR A 180 -7.56 -14.42 -18.21
CA THR A 180 -6.84 -13.53 -19.15
C THR A 180 -5.46 -14.13 -19.55
N ARG A 181 -5.08 -15.29 -19.03
CA ARG A 181 -3.90 -16.06 -19.45
C ARG A 181 -4.26 -16.97 -20.60
#